data_54ba45339df3b63a0839b6fd943639d9
#
_entry.id   54ba45339df3b63a0839b6fd943639d9
#
_cell.length_a   1.000
_cell.length_b   1.000
_cell.length_c   1.000
_cell.angle_alpha   90.00
_cell.angle_beta   90.00
_cell.angle_gamma   90.00
#
_symmetry.space_group_name_H-M   'P 1'
#
loop_
_entity.id
_entity.type
_entity.pdbx_description
1 polymer ?
#
loop_
_entity_poly.entity_id
_entity_poly.type
_entity_poly.pdbx_seq_one_letter_code
_entity_poly.pdbx_strand_id
1 'polypeptide(L)'
;VRKGVELELTRREFLKRAGAATLIGAASVAGYGGLYEAWDYEVTETVVPIRELAGGFEGFRIALVSDVHHGRLVPIEEVRRVVGLANATGADLIALTGDYTTALREFVEPCAEALGGLRAREGVWAVLGNHDHKTDGPLTARALAGRGINVLSNQNTVLRRGGDELQLAGVDDWGWGKARFERAL
;
A
#
# COMPACT_ATOMS: atom_id res chain seq x y z
N VAL A 1 49.96 21.69 -40.24
CA VAL A 1 49.65 22.42 -39.00
C VAL A 1 48.12 22.52 -38.87
N ARG A 2 47.49 21.71 -37.99
CA ARG A 2 46.05 21.83 -37.68
C ARG A 2 45.89 22.96 -36.67
N LYS A 3 45.21 24.05 -37.06
CA LYS A 3 44.76 25.06 -36.12
C LYS A 3 43.65 24.46 -35.23
N GLY A 4 43.91 24.32 -33.93
CA GLY A 4 42.88 24.00 -32.97
C GLY A 4 41.91 25.16 -32.91
N VAL A 5 40.61 24.83 -33.05
CA VAL A 5 39.52 25.80 -32.80
C VAL A 5 39.36 25.86 -31.28
N GLU A 6 39.94 26.85 -30.65
CA GLU A 6 39.60 27.20 -29.25
C GLU A 6 38.19 27.77 -29.24
N LEU A 7 37.24 27.04 -28.71
CA LEU A 7 35.88 27.50 -28.44
C LEU A 7 35.90 28.35 -27.15
N GLU A 8 36.13 29.65 -27.28
CA GLU A 8 36.00 30.58 -26.18
C GLU A 8 34.49 30.78 -25.87
N LEU A 9 34.03 30.16 -24.79
CA LEU A 9 32.69 30.37 -24.26
C LEU A 9 32.61 31.71 -23.56
N THR A 10 31.74 32.58 -24.04
CA THR A 10 31.43 33.84 -23.31
C THR A 10 30.72 33.53 -21.99
N ARG A 11 30.89 34.39 -20.95
CA ARG A 11 30.18 34.26 -19.66
C ARG A 11 28.67 34.07 -19.81
N ARG A 12 28.06 34.77 -20.78
CA ARG A 12 26.65 34.66 -21.07
C ARG A 12 26.24 33.30 -21.63
N GLU A 13 27.06 32.74 -22.52
CA GLU A 13 26.84 31.38 -23.08
C GLU A 13 27.07 30.29 -22.03
N PHE A 14 28.08 30.45 -21.18
CA PHE A 14 28.30 29.56 -20.06
C PHE A 14 27.10 29.52 -19.11
N LEU A 15 26.60 30.70 -18.67
CA LEU A 15 25.43 30.78 -17.79
C LEU A 15 24.17 30.20 -18.44
N LYS A 16 23.93 30.43 -19.72
CA LYS A 16 22.81 29.83 -20.44
C LYS A 16 22.91 28.30 -20.50
N ARG A 17 24.10 27.77 -20.84
CA ARG A 17 24.31 26.32 -20.92
C ARG A 17 24.25 25.66 -19.54
N ALA A 18 24.85 26.27 -18.53
CA ALA A 18 24.77 25.79 -17.14
C ALA A 18 23.31 25.79 -16.63
N GLY A 19 22.57 26.88 -16.87
CA GLY A 19 21.15 26.94 -16.52
C GLY A 19 20.29 25.92 -17.23
N ALA A 20 20.51 25.71 -18.54
CA ALA A 20 19.83 24.67 -19.29
C ALA A 20 20.17 23.26 -18.78
N ALA A 21 21.44 22.98 -18.49
CA ALA A 21 21.86 21.69 -17.95
C ALA A 21 21.25 21.41 -16.57
N THR A 22 21.17 22.43 -15.70
CA THR A 22 20.52 22.33 -14.39
C THR A 22 19.02 22.03 -14.52
N LEU A 23 18.32 22.72 -15.42
CA LEU A 23 16.90 22.48 -15.68
C LEU A 23 16.64 21.09 -16.24
N ILE A 24 17.45 20.63 -17.19
CA ILE A 24 17.35 19.27 -17.75
C ILE A 24 17.62 18.24 -16.64
N GLY A 25 18.65 18.43 -15.83
CA GLY A 25 18.97 17.55 -14.71
C GLY A 25 17.83 17.46 -13.71
N ALA A 26 17.29 18.61 -13.29
CA ALA A 26 16.14 18.67 -12.37
C ALA A 26 14.88 18.00 -12.97
N ALA A 27 14.57 18.26 -14.24
CA ALA A 27 13.45 17.63 -14.93
C ALA A 27 13.63 16.12 -15.09
N SER A 28 14.86 15.65 -15.32
CA SER A 28 15.17 14.22 -15.42
C SER A 28 15.00 13.51 -14.07
N VAL A 29 15.47 14.11 -12.97
CA VAL A 29 15.31 13.55 -11.62
C VAL A 29 13.84 13.52 -11.22
N ALA A 30 13.10 14.62 -11.45
CA ALA A 30 11.66 14.69 -11.17
C ALA A 30 10.87 13.70 -12.04
N GLY A 31 11.23 13.56 -13.31
CA GLY A 31 10.61 12.61 -14.24
C GLY A 31 10.88 11.16 -13.83
N TYR A 32 12.11 10.83 -13.46
CA TYR A 32 12.46 9.49 -13.01
C TYR A 32 11.72 9.13 -11.71
N GLY A 33 11.80 9.99 -10.67
CA GLY A 33 11.15 9.74 -9.38
C GLY A 33 9.62 9.69 -9.47
N GLY A 34 9.01 10.58 -10.28
CA GLY A 34 7.55 10.66 -10.37
C GLY A 34 6.91 9.69 -11.36
N LEU A 35 7.63 9.30 -12.44
CA LEU A 35 7.06 8.48 -13.52
C LEU A 35 7.54 7.03 -13.51
N TYR A 36 8.64 6.75 -12.87
CA TYR A 36 9.23 5.41 -12.86
C TYR A 36 9.34 4.83 -11.46
N GLU A 37 10.11 5.46 -10.57
CA GLU A 37 10.40 4.93 -9.23
C GLU A 37 9.15 4.82 -8.34
N ALA A 38 8.21 5.76 -8.49
CA ALA A 38 6.95 5.77 -7.73
C ALA A 38 6.07 4.52 -8.00
N TRP A 39 6.29 3.81 -9.11
CA TRP A 39 5.51 2.65 -9.55
C TRP A 39 6.33 1.35 -9.61
N ASP A 40 7.55 1.38 -9.12
CA ASP A 40 8.42 0.20 -9.05
C ASP A 40 8.18 -0.51 -7.70
N TYR A 41 7.19 -1.41 -7.69
CA TYR A 41 6.81 -2.16 -6.49
C TYR A 41 7.76 -3.32 -6.25
N GLU A 42 8.29 -3.40 -5.04
CA GLU A 42 9.07 -4.52 -4.54
C GLU A 42 8.25 -5.33 -3.53
N VAL A 43 8.24 -6.65 -3.69
CA VAL A 43 7.69 -7.57 -2.69
C VAL A 43 8.81 -8.01 -1.78
N THR A 44 8.81 -7.55 -0.54
CA THR A 44 9.78 -7.96 0.48
C THR A 44 9.24 -9.10 1.32
N GLU A 45 10.11 -10.02 1.73
CA GLU A 45 9.75 -11.14 2.60
C GLU A 45 10.55 -11.05 3.91
N THR A 46 9.84 -11.15 5.03
CA THR A 46 10.44 -11.10 6.36
C THR A 46 9.96 -12.29 7.19
N VAL A 47 10.88 -13.04 7.76
CA VAL A 47 10.56 -14.11 8.70
C VAL A 47 10.43 -13.56 10.11
N VAL A 48 9.27 -13.76 10.73
CA VAL A 48 8.99 -13.32 12.11
C VAL A 48 9.00 -14.55 13.02
N PRO A 49 10.02 -14.74 13.86
CA PRO A 49 10.05 -15.84 14.81
C PRO A 49 9.06 -15.57 15.95
N ILE A 50 8.08 -16.44 16.12
CA ILE A 50 7.10 -16.37 17.21
C ILE A 50 7.37 -17.56 18.16
N ARG A 51 7.63 -17.23 19.45
CA ARG A 51 7.83 -18.23 20.48
C ARG A 51 6.51 -18.96 20.75
N GLU A 52 6.58 -20.28 20.87
CA GLU A 52 5.42 -21.13 21.18
C GLU A 52 4.26 -21.03 20.16
N LEU A 53 4.58 -20.69 18.90
CA LEU A 53 3.59 -20.74 17.83
C LEU A 53 3.06 -22.18 17.69
N ALA A 54 1.74 -22.31 17.65
CA ALA A 54 1.11 -23.62 17.44
C ALA A 54 1.51 -24.21 16.07
N GLY A 55 1.80 -25.52 16.02
CA GLY A 55 2.40 -26.19 14.86
C GLY A 55 1.60 -26.05 13.57
N GLY A 56 0.27 -25.97 13.66
CA GLY A 56 -0.59 -25.71 12.50
C GLY A 56 -0.35 -24.38 11.80
N PHE A 57 0.30 -23.43 12.46
CA PHE A 57 0.64 -22.11 11.92
C PHE A 57 2.14 -21.95 11.61
N GLU A 58 2.94 -23.00 11.77
CA GLU A 58 4.34 -22.96 11.34
C GLU A 58 4.41 -22.73 9.83
N GLY A 59 5.23 -21.76 9.40
CA GLY A 59 5.34 -21.36 8.01
C GLY A 59 4.11 -20.62 7.45
N PHE A 60 3.18 -20.14 8.32
CA PHE A 60 2.03 -19.35 7.91
C PHE A 60 2.45 -18.03 7.28
N ARG A 61 1.96 -17.74 6.08
CA ARG A 61 2.35 -16.58 5.31
C ARG A 61 1.24 -15.53 5.32
N ILE A 62 1.61 -14.31 5.67
CA ILE A 62 0.71 -13.14 5.65
C ILE A 62 1.24 -12.15 4.62
N ALA A 63 0.43 -11.81 3.61
CA ALA A 63 0.71 -10.66 2.77
C ALA A 63 0.11 -9.41 3.43
N LEU A 64 0.95 -8.41 3.67
CA LEU A 64 0.53 -7.12 4.22
C LEU A 64 0.45 -6.09 3.10
N VAL A 65 -0.71 -5.43 2.98
CA VAL A 65 -0.94 -4.32 2.06
C VAL A 65 -1.44 -3.13 2.85
N SER A 66 -0.76 -1.99 2.73
CA SER A 66 -1.06 -0.76 3.45
C SER A 66 -0.99 0.44 2.52
N ASP A 67 -1.62 1.55 2.93
CA ASP A 67 -1.42 2.88 2.36
C ASP A 67 -1.60 2.93 0.83
N VAL A 68 -2.66 2.31 0.35
CA VAL A 68 -2.99 2.25 -1.08
C VAL A 68 -3.26 3.65 -1.65
N HIS A 69 -3.91 4.51 -0.86
CA HIS A 69 -4.17 5.91 -1.18
C HIS A 69 -4.75 6.17 -2.58
N HIS A 70 -5.66 5.29 -3.05
CA HIS A 70 -6.33 5.50 -4.33
C HIS A 70 -7.00 6.89 -4.38
N GLY A 71 -6.75 7.60 -5.48
CA GLY A 71 -7.21 8.96 -5.66
C GLY A 71 -6.71 9.55 -6.98
N ARG A 72 -6.64 10.88 -7.04
CA ARG A 72 -6.22 11.57 -8.26
C ARG A 72 -4.77 11.28 -8.67
N LEU A 73 -3.89 10.98 -7.71
CA LEU A 73 -2.47 10.71 -7.94
C LEU A 73 -2.16 9.22 -8.09
N VAL A 74 -2.94 8.36 -7.45
CA VAL A 74 -2.80 6.91 -7.52
C VAL A 74 -3.96 6.34 -8.33
N PRO A 75 -3.77 6.03 -9.62
CA PRO A 75 -4.84 5.51 -10.47
C PRO A 75 -5.25 4.10 -10.06
N ILE A 76 -6.46 3.69 -10.44
CA ILE A 76 -7.03 2.40 -10.07
C ILE A 76 -6.26 1.20 -10.66
N GLU A 77 -5.56 1.41 -11.75
CA GLU A 77 -4.70 0.43 -12.41
C GLU A 77 -3.57 -0.02 -11.47
N GLU A 78 -3.01 0.91 -10.69
CA GLU A 78 -1.96 0.61 -9.71
C GLU A 78 -2.52 -0.20 -8.54
N VAL A 79 -3.74 0.08 -8.09
CA VAL A 79 -4.41 -0.74 -7.08
C VAL A 79 -4.58 -2.18 -7.58
N ARG A 80 -5.03 -2.35 -8.83
CA ARG A 80 -5.15 -3.68 -9.46
C ARG A 80 -3.80 -4.39 -9.60
N ARG A 81 -2.74 -3.64 -9.90
CA ARG A 81 -1.38 -4.18 -9.96
C ARG A 81 -0.93 -4.70 -8.59
N VAL A 82 -1.14 -3.93 -7.51
CA VAL A 82 -0.85 -4.35 -6.13
C VAL A 82 -1.66 -5.60 -5.75
N VAL A 83 -2.94 -5.66 -6.13
CA VAL A 83 -3.79 -6.85 -5.94
C VAL A 83 -3.18 -8.07 -6.65
N GLY A 84 -2.70 -7.91 -7.88
CA GLY A 84 -2.00 -8.97 -8.61
C GLY A 84 -0.74 -9.45 -7.90
N LEU A 85 0.09 -8.51 -7.42
CA LEU A 85 1.32 -8.82 -6.68
C LEU A 85 1.01 -9.55 -5.36
N ALA A 86 0.04 -9.07 -4.58
CA ALA A 86 -0.37 -9.70 -3.32
C ALA A 86 -0.88 -11.12 -3.55
N ASN A 87 -1.71 -11.35 -4.58
CA ASN A 87 -2.19 -12.69 -4.94
C ASN A 87 -1.05 -13.62 -5.39
N ALA A 88 -0.05 -13.08 -6.11
CA ALA A 88 1.10 -13.86 -6.57
C ALA A 88 2.00 -14.36 -5.43
N THR A 89 1.93 -13.75 -4.24
CA THR A 89 2.69 -14.22 -3.06
C THR A 89 2.24 -15.62 -2.59
N GLY A 90 1.01 -16.01 -2.90
CA GLY A 90 0.42 -17.26 -2.39
C GLY A 90 0.27 -17.27 -0.87
N ALA A 91 0.09 -16.12 -0.24
CA ALA A 91 -0.07 -15.98 1.20
C ALA A 91 -1.30 -16.75 1.71
N ASP A 92 -1.22 -17.28 2.92
CA ASP A 92 -2.34 -17.93 3.58
C ASP A 92 -3.44 -16.93 3.97
N LEU A 93 -3.05 -15.72 4.35
CA LEU A 93 -3.91 -14.61 4.73
C LEU A 93 -3.42 -13.31 4.10
N ILE A 94 -4.34 -12.41 3.72
CA ILE A 94 -3.99 -11.04 3.32
C ILE A 94 -4.53 -10.08 4.36
N ALA A 95 -3.65 -9.24 4.90
CA ALA A 95 -3.97 -8.20 5.88
C ALA A 95 -3.88 -6.82 5.23
N LEU A 96 -4.97 -6.06 5.31
CA LEU A 96 -5.10 -4.69 4.84
C LEU A 96 -5.12 -3.76 6.04
N THR A 97 -4.15 -2.84 6.15
CA THR A 97 -3.95 -2.04 7.36
C THR A 97 -4.44 -0.60 7.25
N GLY A 98 -5.30 -0.32 6.27
CA GLY A 98 -5.98 0.97 6.13
C GLY A 98 -5.38 1.89 5.08
N ASP A 99 -5.91 3.10 5.07
CA ASP A 99 -5.57 4.19 4.15
C ASP A 99 -5.76 3.80 2.66
N TYR A 100 -6.96 3.29 2.36
CA TYR A 100 -7.30 2.81 1.02
C TYR A 100 -7.49 3.94 0.02
N THR A 101 -8.03 5.10 0.48
CA THR A 101 -8.35 6.24 -0.38
C THR A 101 -7.85 7.56 0.17
N THR A 102 -7.68 8.54 -0.74
CA THR A 102 -7.30 9.90 -0.39
C THR A 102 -8.51 10.83 -0.45
N ALA A 103 -9.06 11.22 0.70
CA ALA A 103 -9.94 12.37 0.94
C ALA A 103 -11.29 12.50 0.17
N LEU A 104 -11.58 11.74 -0.89
CA LEU A 104 -12.80 11.88 -1.68
C LEU A 104 -13.61 10.57 -1.73
N ARG A 105 -14.89 10.67 -1.40
CA ARG A 105 -15.83 9.52 -1.34
C ARG A 105 -15.98 8.78 -2.66
N GLU A 106 -15.83 9.48 -3.78
CA GLU A 106 -15.94 8.91 -5.13
C GLU A 106 -14.91 7.80 -5.43
N PHE A 107 -13.80 7.78 -4.71
CA PHE A 107 -12.74 6.76 -4.86
C PHE A 107 -12.98 5.51 -4.02
N VAL A 108 -13.91 5.52 -3.05
CA VAL A 108 -14.12 4.40 -2.12
C VAL A 108 -14.61 3.15 -2.84
N GLU A 109 -15.69 3.24 -3.61
CA GLU A 109 -16.27 2.09 -4.30
C GLU A 109 -15.32 1.49 -5.36
N PRO A 110 -14.67 2.29 -6.25
CA PRO A 110 -13.70 1.74 -7.19
C PRO A 110 -12.51 1.04 -6.51
N CYS A 111 -12.01 1.61 -5.40
CA CYS A 111 -10.93 1.02 -4.63
C CYS A 111 -11.35 -0.32 -4.01
N ALA A 112 -12.50 -0.35 -3.33
CA ALA A 112 -13.04 -1.57 -2.73
C ALA A 112 -13.31 -2.65 -3.78
N GLU A 113 -13.78 -2.27 -4.98
CA GLU A 113 -13.97 -3.19 -6.10
C GLU A 113 -12.65 -3.82 -6.54
N ALA A 114 -11.59 -3.03 -6.70
CA ALA A 114 -10.28 -3.54 -7.06
C ALA A 114 -9.71 -4.45 -5.98
N LEU A 115 -9.77 -4.03 -4.70
CA LEU A 115 -9.32 -4.83 -3.54
C LEU A 115 -10.13 -6.12 -3.38
N GLY A 116 -11.40 -6.16 -3.80
CA GLY A 116 -12.23 -7.36 -3.87
C GLY A 116 -11.65 -8.46 -4.79
N GLY A 117 -10.63 -8.14 -5.59
CA GLY A 117 -9.83 -9.10 -6.36
C GLY A 117 -8.81 -9.91 -5.55
N LEU A 118 -8.53 -9.53 -4.30
CA LEU A 118 -7.61 -10.24 -3.41
C LEU A 118 -8.14 -11.65 -3.06
N ARG A 119 -7.22 -12.62 -2.94
CA ARG A 119 -7.54 -14.02 -2.65
C ARG A 119 -6.51 -14.62 -1.70
N ALA A 120 -6.98 -15.14 -0.57
CA ALA A 120 -6.18 -15.93 0.35
C ALA A 120 -7.03 -17.02 0.99
N ARG A 121 -6.42 -18.15 1.40
CA ARG A 121 -7.14 -19.31 1.94
C ARG A 121 -7.86 -18.97 3.26
N GLU A 122 -7.20 -18.25 4.14
CA GLU A 122 -7.74 -17.81 5.44
C GLU A 122 -8.45 -16.42 5.32
N GLY A 123 -8.68 -15.97 4.07
CA GLY A 123 -9.42 -14.75 3.77
C GLY A 123 -8.57 -13.48 3.73
N VAL A 124 -9.28 -12.41 3.41
CA VAL A 124 -8.74 -11.04 3.38
C VAL A 124 -9.35 -10.29 4.56
N TRP A 125 -8.49 -9.70 5.36
CA TRP A 125 -8.85 -9.02 6.60
C TRP A 125 -8.39 -7.58 6.56
N ALA A 126 -9.20 -6.66 7.05
CA ALA A 126 -8.96 -5.22 6.95
C ALA A 126 -9.23 -4.51 8.27
N VAL A 127 -8.46 -3.48 8.53
CA VAL A 127 -8.78 -2.40 9.48
C VAL A 127 -8.86 -1.09 8.72
N LEU A 128 -9.44 -0.05 9.31
CA LEU A 128 -9.49 1.28 8.71
C LEU A 128 -8.34 2.15 9.22
N GLY A 129 -7.76 2.94 8.33
CA GLY A 129 -6.76 3.95 8.64
C GLY A 129 -7.38 5.34 8.83
N ASN A 130 -6.54 6.31 9.14
CA ASN A 130 -6.98 7.67 9.40
C ASN A 130 -7.56 8.36 8.15
N HIS A 131 -7.07 8.07 6.96
CA HIS A 131 -7.62 8.61 5.72
C HIS A 131 -9.01 8.06 5.40
N ASP A 132 -9.26 6.80 5.72
CA ASP A 132 -10.57 6.18 5.54
C ASP A 132 -11.61 6.84 6.44
N HIS A 133 -11.27 7.10 7.71
CA HIS A 133 -12.13 7.83 8.64
C HIS A 133 -12.38 9.27 8.21
N LYS A 134 -11.35 9.97 7.72
CA LYS A 134 -11.49 11.34 7.19
C LYS A 134 -12.38 11.40 5.96
N THR A 135 -12.33 10.36 5.12
CA THR A 135 -13.16 10.28 3.91
C THR A 135 -14.61 9.94 4.27
N ASP A 136 -14.85 8.74 4.74
CA ASP A 136 -16.09 8.20 5.30
C ASP A 136 -15.84 6.76 5.78
N GLY A 137 -15.45 6.58 7.03
CA GLY A 137 -15.14 5.26 7.59
C GLY A 137 -16.28 4.24 7.44
N PRO A 138 -17.54 4.59 7.80
CA PRO A 138 -18.68 3.69 7.60
C PRO A 138 -18.94 3.30 6.13
N LEU A 139 -18.74 4.21 5.18
CA LEU A 139 -18.84 3.89 3.76
C LEU A 139 -17.72 2.93 3.34
N THR A 140 -16.47 3.23 3.71
CA THR A 140 -15.30 2.41 3.38
C THR A 140 -15.47 0.99 3.94
N ALA A 141 -15.86 0.85 5.20
CA ALA A 141 -16.10 -0.46 5.82
C ALA A 141 -17.18 -1.27 5.06
N ARG A 142 -18.31 -0.64 4.72
CA ARG A 142 -19.38 -1.29 3.96
C ARG A 142 -18.95 -1.68 2.55
N ALA A 143 -18.21 -0.81 1.87
CA ALA A 143 -17.72 -1.08 0.51
C ALA A 143 -16.78 -2.29 0.50
N LEU A 144 -15.83 -2.36 1.44
CA LEU A 144 -14.91 -3.50 1.58
C LEU A 144 -15.67 -4.79 1.94
N ALA A 145 -16.57 -4.74 2.92
CA ALA A 145 -17.37 -5.90 3.34
C ALA A 145 -18.26 -6.42 2.19
N GLY A 146 -18.84 -5.52 1.38
CA GLY A 146 -19.62 -5.86 0.20
C GLY A 146 -18.83 -6.60 -0.89
N ARG A 147 -17.49 -6.57 -0.81
CA ARG A 147 -16.56 -7.28 -1.71
C ARG A 147 -15.93 -8.52 -1.08
N GLY A 148 -16.46 -8.97 0.07
CA GLY A 148 -16.00 -10.17 0.76
C GLY A 148 -14.74 -9.98 1.61
N ILE A 149 -14.36 -8.74 1.92
CA ILE A 149 -13.24 -8.40 2.80
C ILE A 149 -13.77 -8.29 4.23
N ASN A 150 -13.17 -9.00 5.17
CA ASN A 150 -13.55 -9.00 6.58
C ASN A 150 -12.98 -7.75 7.27
N VAL A 151 -13.83 -6.82 7.66
CA VAL A 151 -13.40 -5.59 8.33
C VAL A 151 -13.48 -5.77 9.84
N LEU A 152 -12.36 -5.60 10.53
CA LEU A 152 -12.27 -5.63 11.99
C LEU A 152 -12.16 -4.18 12.52
N SER A 153 -13.01 -3.82 13.47
CA SER A 153 -12.96 -2.55 14.18
C SER A 153 -13.06 -2.82 15.69
N ASN A 154 -11.93 -2.86 16.37
CA ASN A 154 -11.82 -3.25 17.78
C ASN A 154 -12.43 -4.64 18.05
N GLN A 155 -12.14 -5.57 17.18
CA GLN A 155 -12.66 -6.94 17.19
C GLN A 155 -11.56 -7.93 16.92
N ASN A 156 -11.78 -9.18 17.29
CA ASN A 156 -10.93 -10.28 16.92
C ASN A 156 -11.73 -11.41 16.30
N THR A 157 -10.99 -12.32 15.70
CA THR A 157 -11.48 -13.59 15.20
C THR A 157 -10.43 -14.67 15.48
N VAL A 158 -10.86 -15.92 15.47
CA VAL A 158 -9.97 -17.07 15.66
C VAL A 158 -9.83 -17.79 14.33
N LEU A 159 -8.61 -17.87 13.83
CA LEU A 159 -8.23 -18.73 12.72
C LEU A 159 -7.97 -20.15 13.25
N ARG A 160 -8.48 -21.17 12.54
CA ARG A 160 -8.33 -22.58 12.94
C ARG A 160 -7.64 -23.38 11.85
N ARG A 161 -6.57 -24.07 12.22
CA ARG A 161 -5.80 -24.86 11.27
C ARG A 161 -5.22 -26.12 11.95
N GLY A 162 -5.59 -27.31 11.45
CA GLY A 162 -5.06 -28.57 11.96
C GLY A 162 -5.37 -28.86 13.44
N GLY A 163 -6.41 -28.26 14.00
CA GLY A 163 -6.76 -28.36 15.42
C GLY A 163 -6.17 -27.24 16.28
N ASP A 164 -5.28 -26.43 15.73
CA ASP A 164 -4.66 -25.30 16.39
C ASP A 164 -5.43 -23.99 16.12
N GLU A 165 -5.28 -23.03 17.00
CA GLU A 165 -5.94 -21.73 16.95
C GLU A 165 -4.93 -20.58 16.94
N LEU A 166 -5.20 -19.55 16.13
CA LEU A 166 -4.48 -18.28 16.10
C LEU A 166 -5.48 -17.13 16.16
N GLN A 167 -5.32 -16.24 17.13
CA GLN A 167 -6.17 -15.07 17.25
C GLN A 167 -5.68 -13.96 16.31
N LEU A 168 -6.58 -13.46 15.46
CA LEU A 168 -6.35 -12.28 14.63
C LEU A 168 -7.17 -11.12 15.20
N ALA A 169 -6.49 -10.06 15.62
CA ALA A 169 -7.12 -8.87 16.20
C ALA A 169 -6.97 -7.68 15.27
N GLY A 170 -8.06 -6.92 15.07
CA GLY A 170 -8.08 -5.67 14.33
C GLY A 170 -8.48 -4.51 15.23
N VAL A 171 -7.58 -3.53 15.37
CA VAL A 171 -7.78 -2.31 16.16
C VAL A 171 -8.09 -1.16 15.23
N ASP A 172 -9.01 -0.31 15.62
CA ASP A 172 -9.38 0.89 14.89
C ASP A 172 -8.27 1.96 14.96
N ASP A 173 -8.29 2.95 14.08
CA ASP A 173 -7.33 4.04 14.10
C ASP A 173 -7.34 4.81 15.42
N TRP A 174 -6.15 5.15 15.90
CA TRP A 174 -5.97 5.83 17.17
C TRP A 174 -6.44 7.28 17.15
N GLY A 175 -6.20 8.00 16.06
CA GLY A 175 -6.40 9.44 16.00
C GLY A 175 -7.80 9.85 15.52
N TRP A 176 -8.33 9.17 14.54
CA TRP A 176 -9.60 9.48 13.86
C TRP A 176 -10.68 8.42 14.09
N GLY A 177 -10.29 7.20 14.40
CA GLY A 177 -11.14 6.12 14.84
C GLY A 177 -11.39 6.17 16.35
N LYS A 178 -11.70 5.02 16.92
CA LYS A 178 -11.92 4.84 18.35
C LYS A 178 -11.18 3.59 18.82
N ALA A 179 -9.85 3.61 18.74
CA ALA A 179 -9.02 2.47 19.14
C ALA A 179 -9.35 1.97 20.54
N ARG A 180 -9.66 0.68 20.66
CA ARG A 180 -9.99 -0.01 21.93
C ARG A 180 -9.31 -1.36 21.96
N PHE A 181 -8.04 -1.39 22.34
CA PHE A 181 -7.24 -2.61 22.41
C PHE A 181 -7.89 -3.70 23.28
N GLU A 182 -8.47 -3.33 24.41
CA GLU A 182 -9.15 -4.24 25.35
C GLU A 182 -10.35 -4.98 24.73
N ARG A 183 -10.90 -4.47 23.63
CA ARG A 183 -11.98 -5.15 22.90
C ARG A 183 -11.48 -6.02 21.77
N ALA A 184 -10.30 -5.72 21.27
CA ALA A 184 -9.67 -6.45 20.18
C ALA A 184 -8.90 -7.69 20.69
N LEU A 185 -8.52 -7.71 21.94
CA LEU A 185 -7.85 -8.84 22.62
C LEU A 185 -8.83 -9.65 23.44
#